data_31a32d46af311fa16f4b61daf0d44b98
#
_entry.id   31a32d46af311fa16f4b61daf0d44b98
#
_cell.length_a   1.000
_cell.length_b   1.000
_cell.length_c   1.000
_cell.angle_alpha   90.00
_cell.angle_beta   90.00
_cell.angle_gamma   90.00
#
_symmetry.space_group_name_H-M   'P 1'
#
loop_
_entity.id
_entity.type
_entity.pdbx_description
1 polymer ?
#
loop_
_entity_poly.entity_id
_entity_poly.type
_entity_poly.pdbx_seq_one_letter_code
_entity_poly.pdbx_strand_id
1 'polypeptide(L)'
;IKVTTGKNNVDRTNDSVVYVGDKITDKTDHTSDTQGENQSYSVDVSQLGGMYAEKIHLVDNGQGLGVRNAGHIGASAGDVKIDSQGRIVNEGVISATYQADLNAEKVIENKGKVETKQGNVALRSQTRVEQHGSIVSHQGGSFVQAKDKVTQTGETVAKGDIQYQAKNIEVKSGALVAAGVTVQDTTQGEIRFLDTQHAQGANLTLSAEKTISSKAKHLASGEINVRAEMVDLSDSQLSGDRIALQSAQSALNLNKTTLYSEGKT
;
A
#
# COMPACT_ATOMS: atom_id res chain seq x y z
N ILE A 1 19.67 3.00 13.40
CA ILE A 1 19.78 4.32 12.73
C ILE A 1 18.46 5.05 12.88
N LYS A 2 18.53 6.30 13.35
CA LYS A 2 17.43 7.25 13.32
C LYS A 2 17.89 8.49 12.54
N VAL A 3 17.18 8.84 11.50
CA VAL A 3 17.43 10.04 10.68
C VAL A 3 16.16 10.90 10.72
N THR A 4 16.33 12.18 11.02
CA THR A 4 15.23 13.15 10.98
C THR A 4 15.66 14.32 10.11
N THR A 5 14.86 14.65 9.12
CA THR A 5 15.06 15.77 8.20
C THR A 5 14.01 16.86 8.42
N GLY A 6 14.29 18.07 7.94
CA GLY A 6 13.45 19.25 8.15
C GLY A 6 13.93 20.11 9.34
N LYS A 7 13.19 21.18 9.62
CA LYS A 7 13.48 22.07 10.75
C LYS A 7 12.89 21.49 12.04
N ASN A 8 13.73 20.88 12.83
CA ASN A 8 13.32 20.18 14.04
C ASN A 8 14.06 20.72 15.27
N ASN A 9 13.40 20.76 16.42
CA ASN A 9 14.03 20.89 17.71
C ASN A 9 14.23 19.47 18.28
N VAL A 10 15.49 19.10 18.51
CA VAL A 10 15.86 17.76 18.97
C VAL A 10 16.30 17.86 20.42
N ASP A 11 15.52 17.25 21.31
CA ASP A 11 15.93 17.05 22.69
C ASP A 11 16.72 15.75 22.80
N ARG A 12 18.01 15.87 23.08
CA ARG A 12 18.93 14.72 23.21
C ARG A 12 18.80 13.96 24.52
N THR A 13 18.06 14.49 25.48
CA THR A 13 17.91 13.86 26.79
C THR A 13 16.82 12.81 26.81
N ASN A 14 15.78 12.99 26.02
CA ASN A 14 14.62 12.09 25.97
C ASN A 14 14.28 11.59 24.54
N ASP A 15 15.21 11.79 23.60
CA ASP A 15 15.03 11.37 22.19
C ASP A 15 13.79 11.97 21.50
N SER A 16 13.24 13.04 22.05
CA SER A 16 12.09 13.71 21.43
C SER A 16 12.52 14.62 20.29
N VAL A 17 11.73 14.62 19.24
CA VAL A 17 11.90 15.49 18.08
C VAL A 17 10.60 16.24 17.86
N VAL A 18 10.65 17.56 17.97
CA VAL A 18 9.52 18.43 17.70
C VAL A 18 9.78 19.22 16.42
N TYR A 19 8.90 19.11 15.47
CA TYR A 19 8.94 19.93 14.25
C TYR A 19 8.65 21.39 14.58
N VAL A 20 9.56 22.26 14.25
CA VAL A 20 9.44 23.70 14.54
C VAL A 20 9.06 24.45 13.28
N GLY A 21 8.33 23.99 12.39
CA GLY A 21 7.84 24.66 11.18
C GLY A 21 8.59 25.94 10.73
N ASP A 22 8.54 26.28 9.50
CA ASP A 22 8.95 27.62 9.05
C ASP A 22 7.95 28.63 9.64
N LYS A 23 8.34 29.37 10.68
CA LYS A 23 7.69 30.64 10.93
C LYS A 23 7.89 31.47 9.68
N ILE A 24 6.84 31.58 8.89
CA ILE A 24 6.75 32.59 7.83
C ILE A 24 6.84 33.92 8.58
N THR A 25 8.05 34.43 8.78
CA THR A 25 8.24 35.84 9.09
C THR A 25 7.92 36.52 7.77
N ASP A 26 6.74 37.13 7.75
CA ASP A 26 6.30 38.02 6.70
C ASP A 26 7.41 39.03 6.40
N LYS A 27 8.20 38.75 5.41
CA LYS A 27 9.04 39.72 4.72
C LYS A 27 8.56 39.72 3.29
N THR A 28 7.69 40.69 3.04
CA THR A 28 7.42 41.23 1.73
C THR A 28 8.77 41.56 1.05
N ASP A 29 9.30 40.62 0.31
CA ASP A 29 10.28 40.87 -0.72
C ASP A 29 9.79 40.19 -2.00
N HIS A 30 9.16 41.03 -2.82
CA HIS A 30 8.77 40.69 -4.17
C HIS A 30 10.03 40.68 -5.04
N THR A 31 10.72 39.57 -5.09
CA THR A 31 11.63 39.28 -6.17
C THR A 31 11.08 38.06 -6.93
N SER A 32 10.78 38.34 -8.19
CA SER A 32 10.28 37.47 -9.22
C SER A 32 10.71 36.03 -9.10
N ASP A 33 9.71 35.21 -8.97
CA ASP A 33 9.69 33.77 -9.05
C ASP A 33 10.16 33.31 -10.42
N THR A 34 11.39 32.89 -10.55
CA THR A 34 11.86 32.08 -11.66
C THR A 34 11.66 30.63 -11.29
N GLN A 35 10.66 30.03 -11.87
CA GLN A 35 10.37 28.60 -11.83
C GLN A 35 11.62 27.77 -12.10
N GLY A 36 11.99 26.96 -11.17
CA GLY A 36 13.11 26.02 -11.26
C GLY A 36 13.58 25.53 -9.89
N GLU A 37 12.71 25.34 -8.94
CA GLU A 37 13.06 24.61 -7.73
C GLU A 37 13.34 23.16 -8.10
N ASN A 38 14.64 22.82 -8.10
CA ASN A 38 15.07 21.42 -7.96
C ASN A 38 14.59 20.93 -6.60
N GLN A 39 13.35 20.50 -6.54
CA GLN A 39 12.82 19.87 -5.34
C GLN A 39 13.57 18.55 -5.13
N SER A 40 14.51 18.54 -4.21
CA SER A 40 15.27 17.36 -3.84
C SER A 40 14.51 16.52 -2.81
N TYR A 41 14.78 15.23 -2.79
CA TYR A 41 14.34 14.36 -1.71
C TYR A 41 15.06 14.74 -0.41
N SER A 42 14.34 14.71 0.69
CA SER A 42 14.90 14.94 2.03
C SER A 42 15.84 13.80 2.45
N VAL A 43 15.52 12.58 2.03
CA VAL A 43 16.37 11.40 2.14
C VAL A 43 16.40 10.72 0.78
N ASP A 44 17.59 10.52 0.23
CA ASP A 44 17.79 9.81 -1.03
C ASP A 44 18.87 8.72 -0.88
N VAL A 45 18.44 7.47 -0.95
CA VAL A 45 19.33 6.31 -0.96
C VAL A 45 19.57 5.93 -2.41
N SER A 46 20.78 6.22 -2.92
CA SER A 46 21.13 5.98 -4.32
C SER A 46 21.18 4.49 -4.66
N GLN A 47 21.13 4.16 -5.95
CA GLN A 47 21.12 2.78 -6.46
C GLN A 47 22.32 1.93 -6.00
N LEU A 48 23.49 2.54 -5.86
CA LEU A 48 24.70 1.87 -5.34
C LEU A 48 24.85 2.03 -3.82
N GLY A 49 23.91 2.75 -3.17
CA GLY A 49 23.94 3.01 -1.74
C GLY A 49 23.11 2.03 -0.95
N GLY A 50 23.36 2.02 0.35
CA GLY A 50 22.57 1.22 1.28
C GLY A 50 22.61 1.81 2.69
N MET A 51 21.54 1.54 3.43
CA MET A 51 21.43 1.86 4.84
C MET A 51 21.18 0.56 5.59
N TYR A 52 22.13 0.17 6.44
CA TYR A 52 22.06 -1.09 7.16
C TYR A 52 22.24 -0.85 8.64
N ALA A 53 21.32 -1.38 9.43
CA ALA A 53 21.37 -1.30 10.89
C ALA A 53 20.52 -2.41 11.51
N GLU A 54 20.59 -2.54 12.81
CA GLU A 54 19.69 -3.39 13.57
C GLU A 54 18.23 -2.94 13.41
N LYS A 55 17.99 -1.63 13.54
CA LYS A 55 16.68 -0.96 13.35
C LYS A 55 16.87 0.37 12.64
N ILE A 56 15.94 0.72 11.75
CA ILE A 56 15.98 1.97 10.98
C ILE A 56 14.69 2.74 11.16
N HIS A 57 14.81 4.02 11.49
CA HIS A 57 13.69 4.94 11.54
C HIS A 57 14.06 6.24 10.82
N LEU A 58 13.40 6.50 9.69
CA LEU A 58 13.52 7.72 8.92
C LEU A 58 12.30 8.59 9.15
N VAL A 59 12.52 9.84 9.51
CA VAL A 59 11.46 10.83 9.73
C VAL A 59 11.76 12.02 8.84
N ASP A 60 10.89 12.25 7.86
CA ASP A 60 10.94 13.42 6.99
C ASP A 60 9.83 14.40 7.36
N ASN A 61 10.21 15.49 7.99
CA ASN A 61 9.32 16.60 8.38
C ASN A 61 9.55 17.84 7.48
N GLY A 62 10.28 17.70 6.38
CA GLY A 62 10.63 18.80 5.49
C GLY A 62 9.55 19.13 4.46
N GLN A 63 9.68 20.27 3.83
CA GLN A 63 8.86 20.70 2.68
C GLN A 63 9.33 20.07 1.34
N GLY A 64 10.33 19.17 1.39
CA GLY A 64 10.90 18.51 0.22
C GLY A 64 9.98 17.48 -0.45
N LEU A 65 10.52 16.76 -1.43
CA LEU A 65 9.79 15.69 -2.12
C LEU A 65 9.47 14.50 -1.23
N GLY A 66 10.19 14.31 -0.13
CA GLY A 66 10.05 13.19 0.80
C GLY A 66 11.24 12.23 0.77
N VAL A 67 10.99 10.93 0.83
CA VAL A 67 12.01 9.88 0.91
C VAL A 67 12.04 9.08 -0.38
N ARG A 68 13.25 8.89 -0.95
CA ARG A 68 13.49 7.99 -2.07
C ARG A 68 14.48 6.90 -1.68
N ASN A 69 14.19 5.68 -2.06
CA ASN A 69 15.11 4.57 -1.98
C ASN A 69 15.27 3.92 -3.35
N ALA A 70 16.42 4.08 -3.98
CA ALA A 70 16.81 3.35 -5.17
C ALA A 70 17.85 2.26 -4.86
N GLY A 71 18.35 2.20 -3.63
CA GLY A 71 19.32 1.23 -3.15
C GLY A 71 18.70 0.20 -2.19
N HIS A 72 19.35 -0.03 -1.06
CA HIS A 72 18.88 -0.98 -0.06
C HIS A 72 18.77 -0.35 1.33
N ILE A 73 17.58 -0.40 1.93
CA ILE A 73 17.35 -0.09 3.33
C ILE A 73 17.06 -1.40 4.07
N GLY A 74 17.96 -1.82 4.96
CA GLY A 74 17.90 -3.14 5.60
C GLY A 74 18.03 -3.10 7.12
N ALA A 75 17.02 -3.58 7.84
CA ALA A 75 17.06 -3.79 9.29
C ALA A 75 17.28 -5.28 9.61
N SER A 76 18.48 -5.60 10.14
CA SER A 76 18.92 -6.99 10.33
C SER A 76 18.24 -7.72 11.50
N ALA A 77 17.79 -7.01 12.52
CA ALA A 77 17.20 -7.58 13.72
C ALA A 77 15.99 -6.80 14.26
N GLY A 78 15.47 -5.85 13.49
CA GLY A 78 14.36 -4.98 13.93
C GLY A 78 13.49 -4.54 12.75
N ASP A 79 12.92 -3.35 12.92
CA ASP A 79 11.96 -2.76 12.02
C ASP A 79 12.61 -1.73 11.09
N VAL A 80 12.02 -1.55 9.92
CA VAL A 80 12.19 -0.34 9.11
C VAL A 80 10.92 0.48 9.23
N LYS A 81 11.06 1.71 9.72
CA LYS A 81 9.97 2.67 9.78
C LYS A 81 10.35 3.92 8.98
N ILE A 82 9.47 4.35 8.08
CA ILE A 82 9.64 5.55 7.27
C ILE A 82 8.38 6.40 7.41
N ASP A 83 8.52 7.57 8.02
CA ASP A 83 7.45 8.56 8.14
C ASP A 83 7.83 9.79 7.32
N SER A 84 7.01 10.17 6.33
CA SER A 84 7.28 11.33 5.46
C SER A 84 6.06 12.23 5.33
N GLN A 85 6.27 13.53 5.48
CA GLN A 85 5.27 14.54 5.12
C GLN A 85 5.16 14.75 3.60
N GLY A 86 6.15 14.29 2.85
CA GLY A 86 6.14 14.23 1.40
C GLY A 86 5.63 12.89 0.87
N ARG A 87 6.30 12.40 -0.17
CA ARG A 87 6.09 11.08 -0.75
C ARG A 87 7.14 10.09 -0.26
N ILE A 88 6.84 8.81 -0.42
CA ILE A 88 7.84 7.75 -0.33
C ILE A 88 7.90 7.06 -1.69
N VAL A 89 9.08 7.01 -2.28
CA VAL A 89 9.33 6.31 -3.55
C VAL A 89 10.36 5.22 -3.29
N ASN A 90 9.95 3.97 -3.46
CA ASN A 90 10.85 2.83 -3.37
C ASN A 90 11.05 2.21 -4.75
N GLU A 91 12.26 2.34 -5.28
CA GLU A 91 12.71 1.72 -6.52
C GLU A 91 13.71 0.58 -6.26
N GLY A 92 14.22 0.50 -5.03
CA GLY A 92 15.17 -0.49 -4.58
C GLY A 92 14.53 -1.53 -3.64
N VAL A 93 15.26 -1.90 -2.59
CA VAL A 93 14.81 -2.90 -1.61
C VAL A 93 14.69 -2.28 -0.23
N ILE A 94 13.57 -2.49 0.42
CA ILE A 94 13.35 -2.23 1.84
C ILE A 94 13.13 -3.58 2.51
N SER A 95 14.01 -3.98 3.43
CA SER A 95 13.91 -5.26 4.12
C SER A 95 13.97 -5.11 5.64
N ALA A 96 13.11 -5.79 6.35
CA ALA A 96 13.09 -5.82 7.81
C ALA A 96 12.96 -7.23 8.35
N THR A 97 13.44 -7.47 9.57
CA THR A 97 13.21 -8.74 10.24
C THR A 97 11.79 -8.81 10.76
N TYR A 98 11.30 -7.76 11.41
CA TYR A 98 9.94 -7.76 11.96
C TYR A 98 8.97 -6.93 11.11
N GLN A 99 9.02 -5.62 11.17
CA GLN A 99 8.03 -4.79 10.49
C GLN A 99 8.66 -3.81 9.50
N ALA A 100 7.99 -3.60 8.38
CA ALA A 100 8.27 -2.53 7.45
C ALA A 100 7.05 -1.61 7.38
N ASP A 101 7.13 -0.45 8.06
CA ASP A 101 6.06 0.55 8.12
C ASP A 101 6.44 1.79 7.31
N LEU A 102 5.72 2.04 6.24
CA LEU A 102 5.89 3.19 5.36
C LEU A 102 4.64 4.08 5.47
N ASN A 103 4.81 5.29 5.99
CA ASN A 103 3.72 6.25 6.18
C ASN A 103 4.03 7.54 5.44
N ALA A 104 3.16 7.99 4.56
CA ALA A 104 3.31 9.22 3.79
C ALA A 104 2.06 10.09 3.85
N GLU A 105 2.25 11.41 4.03
CA GLU A 105 1.15 12.36 3.90
C GLU A 105 0.70 12.53 2.43
N LYS A 106 1.58 12.28 1.47
CA LYS A 106 1.25 12.36 0.04
C LYS A 106 1.18 10.94 -0.54
N VAL A 107 2.07 10.57 -1.38
CA VAL A 107 2.02 9.33 -2.18
C VAL A 107 3.05 8.32 -1.67
N ILE A 108 2.67 7.06 -1.65
CA ILE A 108 3.63 5.95 -1.61
C ILE A 108 3.65 5.30 -2.98
N GLU A 109 4.81 5.27 -3.61
CA GLU A 109 5.05 4.60 -4.87
C GLU A 109 6.10 3.50 -4.66
N ASN A 110 5.68 2.23 -4.74
CA ASN A 110 6.58 1.09 -4.64
C ASN A 110 6.77 0.44 -6.00
N LYS A 111 7.91 0.66 -6.62
CA LYS A 111 8.37 -0.01 -7.84
C LYS A 111 9.36 -1.13 -7.56
N GLY A 112 10.00 -1.08 -6.40
CA GLY A 112 10.97 -2.05 -5.96
C GLY A 112 10.37 -3.15 -5.10
N LYS A 113 11.10 -3.58 -4.08
CA LYS A 113 10.67 -4.64 -3.16
C LYS A 113 10.55 -4.11 -1.73
N VAL A 114 9.48 -4.46 -1.04
CA VAL A 114 9.35 -4.30 0.41
C VAL A 114 9.12 -5.68 1.01
N GLU A 115 9.98 -6.09 1.93
CA GLU A 115 9.87 -7.43 2.52
C GLU A 115 10.10 -7.47 4.03
N THR A 116 9.46 -8.44 4.68
CA THR A 116 9.67 -8.77 6.10
C THR A 116 9.85 -10.26 6.27
N LYS A 117 10.73 -10.66 7.21
CA LYS A 117 10.97 -12.08 7.52
C LYS A 117 9.93 -12.65 8.48
N GLN A 118 9.58 -11.93 9.54
CA GLN A 118 8.74 -12.45 10.62
C GLN A 118 7.45 -11.65 10.86
N GLY A 119 7.41 -10.39 10.48
CA GLY A 119 6.27 -9.51 10.76
C GLY A 119 5.57 -8.99 9.51
N ASN A 120 4.90 -7.87 9.67
CA ASN A 120 4.02 -7.31 8.66
C ASN A 120 4.71 -6.26 7.80
N VAL A 121 4.20 -6.11 6.58
CA VAL A 121 4.44 -4.94 5.74
C VAL A 121 3.22 -4.03 5.81
N ALA A 122 3.41 -2.74 6.07
CA ALA A 122 2.33 -1.76 6.06
C ALA A 122 2.71 -0.52 5.24
N LEU A 123 1.88 -0.18 4.28
CA LEU A 123 1.96 1.04 3.47
C LEU A 123 0.72 1.88 3.75
N ARG A 124 0.89 3.09 4.30
CA ARG A 124 -0.23 3.99 4.63
C ARG A 124 0.00 5.37 4.03
N SER A 125 -0.95 5.84 3.26
CA SER A 125 -0.90 7.16 2.63
C SER A 125 -2.17 7.96 2.91
N GLN A 126 -2.01 9.28 3.13
CA GLN A 126 -3.16 10.17 3.23
C GLN A 126 -3.75 10.53 1.86
N THR A 127 -3.14 10.11 0.77
CA THR A 127 -3.70 10.28 -0.57
C THR A 127 -3.79 8.95 -1.32
N ARG A 128 -2.69 8.44 -1.89
CA ARG A 128 -2.73 7.23 -2.71
C ARG A 128 -1.50 6.34 -2.53
N VAL A 129 -1.69 5.06 -2.77
CA VAL A 129 -0.62 4.06 -2.85
C VAL A 129 -0.60 3.48 -4.27
N GLU A 130 0.58 3.51 -4.89
CA GLU A 130 0.85 2.93 -6.20
C GLU A 130 1.83 1.76 -6.00
N GLN A 131 1.28 0.54 -6.07
CA GLN A 131 2.01 -0.70 -5.83
C GLN A 131 2.33 -1.37 -7.17
N HIS A 132 3.53 -1.10 -7.69
CA HIS A 132 3.99 -1.61 -8.98
C HIS A 132 5.01 -2.74 -8.84
N GLY A 133 5.73 -2.77 -7.74
CA GLY A 133 6.78 -3.74 -7.45
C GLY A 133 6.29 -4.97 -6.69
N SER A 134 7.04 -5.38 -5.67
CA SER A 134 6.73 -6.56 -4.86
C SER A 134 6.61 -6.21 -3.38
N ILE A 135 5.60 -6.74 -2.72
CA ILE A 135 5.46 -6.78 -1.27
C ILE A 135 5.48 -8.24 -0.85
N VAL A 136 6.38 -8.60 0.08
CA VAL A 136 6.51 -9.97 0.58
C VAL A 136 6.56 -10.00 2.10
N SER A 137 5.60 -10.64 2.73
CA SER A 137 5.61 -10.90 4.17
C SER A 137 5.73 -12.41 4.41
N HIS A 138 6.93 -12.87 4.83
CA HIS A 138 7.22 -14.29 4.91
C HIS A 138 6.49 -15.01 6.05
N GLN A 139 6.13 -14.33 7.15
CA GLN A 139 5.42 -14.92 8.28
C GLN A 139 4.18 -14.10 8.72
N GLY A 140 4.13 -12.81 8.37
CA GLY A 140 3.04 -11.91 8.72
C GLY A 140 2.11 -11.59 7.57
N GLY A 141 1.34 -10.50 7.72
CA GLY A 141 0.41 -9.96 6.75
C GLY A 141 0.94 -8.75 5.98
N SER A 142 0.16 -8.29 5.03
CA SER A 142 0.41 -7.07 4.25
C SER A 142 -0.80 -6.15 4.28
N PHE A 143 -0.58 -4.91 4.69
CA PHE A 143 -1.63 -3.90 4.87
C PHE A 143 -1.34 -2.71 3.96
N VAL A 144 -2.20 -2.44 3.01
CA VAL A 144 -2.08 -1.31 2.09
C VAL A 144 -3.30 -0.41 2.27
N GLN A 145 -3.07 0.78 2.77
CA GLN A 145 -4.12 1.74 3.07
C GLN A 145 -3.86 3.09 2.42
N ALA A 146 -4.86 3.63 1.76
CA ALA A 146 -4.85 4.99 1.24
C ALA A 146 -6.19 5.67 1.51
N LYS A 147 -6.17 7.01 1.62
CA LYS A 147 -7.43 7.75 1.76
C LYS A 147 -8.23 7.73 0.46
N ASP A 148 -7.56 7.99 -0.67
CA ASP A 148 -8.25 8.18 -1.94
C ASP A 148 -8.16 6.95 -2.86
N LYS A 149 -6.95 6.44 -3.11
CA LYS A 149 -6.78 5.37 -4.11
C LYS A 149 -5.63 4.42 -3.79
N VAL A 150 -5.87 3.14 -4.03
CA VAL A 150 -4.83 2.12 -4.18
C VAL A 150 -4.84 1.62 -5.61
N THR A 151 -3.67 1.63 -6.26
CA THR A 151 -3.44 1.01 -7.56
C THR A 151 -2.43 -0.12 -7.41
N GLN A 152 -2.79 -1.31 -7.83
CA GLN A 152 -1.94 -2.51 -7.82
C GLN A 152 -1.64 -2.94 -9.25
N THR A 153 -0.35 -3.06 -9.57
CA THR A 153 0.13 -3.70 -10.82
C THR A 153 1.23 -4.72 -10.57
N GLY A 154 1.84 -4.71 -9.38
CA GLY A 154 2.83 -5.67 -8.95
C GLY A 154 2.24 -6.84 -8.17
N GLU A 155 3.06 -7.48 -7.35
CA GLU A 155 2.67 -8.64 -6.56
C GLU A 155 2.64 -8.33 -5.07
N THR A 156 1.68 -8.88 -4.36
CA THR A 156 1.65 -8.88 -2.91
C THR A 156 1.43 -10.30 -2.41
N VAL A 157 2.43 -10.79 -1.68
CA VAL A 157 2.43 -12.15 -1.13
C VAL A 157 2.62 -12.09 0.38
N ALA A 158 1.75 -12.74 1.12
CA ALA A 158 1.84 -12.82 2.56
C ALA A 158 1.48 -14.23 3.06
N LYS A 159 2.13 -14.68 4.14
CA LYS A 159 1.71 -15.91 4.81
C LYS A 159 0.47 -15.67 5.67
N GLY A 160 0.37 -14.48 6.29
CA GLY A 160 -0.83 -14.00 6.96
C GLY A 160 -1.82 -13.38 5.97
N ASP A 161 -2.60 -12.42 6.43
CA ASP A 161 -3.65 -11.80 5.62
C ASP A 161 -3.12 -10.62 4.79
N ILE A 162 -3.72 -10.42 3.63
CA ILE A 162 -3.59 -9.19 2.85
C ILE A 162 -4.86 -8.36 3.05
N GLN A 163 -4.69 -7.08 3.37
CA GLN A 163 -5.78 -6.12 3.48
C GLN A 163 -5.47 -4.88 2.64
N TYR A 164 -6.34 -4.58 1.70
CA TYR A 164 -6.31 -3.35 0.92
C TYR A 164 -7.52 -2.50 1.28
N GLN A 165 -7.26 -1.24 1.64
CA GLN A 165 -8.30 -0.30 2.06
C GLN A 165 -8.08 1.08 1.45
N ALA A 166 -9.05 1.58 0.67
CA ALA A 166 -9.06 2.93 0.14
C ALA A 166 -10.47 3.28 -0.36
N LYS A 167 -10.73 4.56 -0.64
CA LYS A 167 -11.97 4.94 -1.32
C LYS A 167 -12.10 4.22 -2.66
N ASN A 168 -11.04 4.21 -3.48
CA ASN A 168 -11.04 3.51 -4.75
C ASN A 168 -9.87 2.51 -4.80
N ILE A 169 -10.13 1.28 -5.20
CA ILE A 169 -9.10 0.25 -5.31
C ILE A 169 -9.13 -0.32 -6.73
N GLU A 170 -8.00 -0.29 -7.38
CA GLU A 170 -7.83 -0.75 -8.74
C GLU A 170 -6.67 -1.74 -8.84
N VAL A 171 -7.00 -3.00 -9.05
CA VAL A 171 -6.03 -4.07 -9.30
C VAL A 171 -5.96 -4.29 -10.81
N LYS A 172 -4.90 -3.80 -11.45
CA LYS A 172 -4.72 -3.84 -12.91
C LYS A 172 -3.96 -5.06 -13.38
N SER A 173 -2.95 -5.46 -12.60
CA SER A 173 -2.10 -6.61 -12.90
C SER A 173 -1.40 -7.09 -11.63
N GLY A 174 -0.73 -8.24 -11.71
CA GLY A 174 -0.07 -8.86 -10.57
C GLY A 174 -0.98 -9.81 -9.79
N ALA A 175 -0.61 -10.16 -8.59
CA ALA A 175 -1.33 -11.11 -7.77
C ALA A 175 -1.42 -10.67 -6.30
N LEU A 176 -2.49 -11.06 -5.63
CA LEU A 176 -2.65 -11.01 -4.18
C LEU A 176 -2.73 -12.45 -3.67
N VAL A 177 -1.70 -12.92 -2.97
CA VAL A 177 -1.61 -14.30 -2.49
C VAL A 177 -1.37 -14.33 -0.98
N ALA A 178 -2.32 -14.84 -0.23
CA ALA A 178 -2.26 -14.83 1.24
C ALA A 178 -3.12 -15.93 1.87
N ALA A 179 -3.06 -16.07 3.20
CA ALA A 179 -4.02 -16.87 3.97
C ALA A 179 -5.45 -16.33 3.79
N GLY A 180 -5.64 -15.02 3.92
CA GLY A 180 -6.89 -14.33 3.60
C GLY A 180 -6.63 -13.06 2.80
N VAL A 181 -7.52 -12.73 1.87
CA VAL A 181 -7.45 -11.50 1.08
C VAL A 181 -8.72 -10.69 1.31
N THR A 182 -8.55 -9.50 1.83
CA THR A 182 -9.64 -8.52 2.02
C THR A 182 -9.33 -7.25 1.23
N VAL A 183 -10.25 -6.88 0.34
CA VAL A 183 -10.21 -5.64 -0.42
C VAL A 183 -11.49 -4.88 -0.11
N GLN A 184 -11.36 -3.74 0.56
CA GLN A 184 -12.49 -2.99 1.08
C GLN A 184 -12.37 -1.50 0.79
N ASP A 185 -13.44 -0.87 0.32
CA ASP A 185 -13.51 0.58 0.25
C ASP A 185 -13.71 1.22 1.63
N THR A 186 -13.39 2.49 1.75
CA THR A 186 -13.58 3.24 3.00
C THR A 186 -14.84 4.08 3.03
N THR A 187 -15.28 4.60 1.89
CA THR A 187 -16.47 5.44 1.75
C THR A 187 -16.90 5.52 0.29
N GLN A 188 -18.15 5.18 -0.02
CA GLN A 188 -18.78 5.39 -1.34
C GLN A 188 -17.83 5.15 -2.54
N GLY A 189 -17.01 4.13 -2.44
CA GLY A 189 -15.95 3.88 -3.38
C GLY A 189 -16.20 2.74 -4.34
N GLU A 190 -15.20 2.46 -5.14
CA GLU A 190 -15.23 1.43 -6.16
C GLU A 190 -14.04 0.49 -6.03
N ILE A 191 -14.28 -0.79 -6.29
CA ILE A 191 -13.24 -1.80 -6.43
C ILE A 191 -13.27 -2.34 -7.87
N ARG A 192 -12.12 -2.30 -8.53
CA ARG A 192 -11.99 -2.76 -9.92
C ARG A 192 -10.81 -3.70 -10.08
N PHE A 193 -11.06 -4.88 -10.64
CA PHE A 193 -10.06 -5.80 -11.13
C PHE A 193 -10.12 -5.79 -12.66
N LEU A 194 -9.08 -5.32 -13.32
CA LEU A 194 -9.14 -4.97 -14.75
C LEU A 194 -8.56 -6.03 -15.69
N ASP A 195 -7.83 -7.01 -15.18
CA ASP A 195 -7.18 -8.03 -16.00
C ASP A 195 -7.20 -9.39 -15.32
N THR A 196 -6.71 -10.43 -15.99
CA THR A 196 -6.68 -11.84 -15.56
C THR A 196 -5.83 -12.08 -14.30
N GLN A 197 -5.93 -11.18 -13.35
CA GLN A 197 -5.29 -11.28 -12.05
C GLN A 197 -5.98 -12.30 -11.18
N HIS A 198 -5.26 -12.86 -10.24
CA HIS A 198 -5.90 -13.69 -9.24
C HIS A 198 -5.63 -13.13 -7.83
N ALA A 199 -6.69 -13.05 -7.06
CA ALA A 199 -6.62 -13.02 -5.63
C ALA A 199 -6.79 -14.47 -5.15
N GLN A 200 -5.81 -14.98 -4.43
CA GLN A 200 -5.78 -16.35 -3.96
C GLN A 200 -5.53 -16.42 -2.46
N GLY A 201 -6.36 -17.16 -1.76
CA GLY A 201 -6.22 -17.37 -0.32
C GLY A 201 -7.18 -18.40 0.22
N ALA A 202 -7.18 -18.61 1.54
CA ALA A 202 -8.21 -19.43 2.19
C ALA A 202 -9.58 -18.76 2.06
N ASN A 203 -9.64 -17.45 2.34
CA ASN A 203 -10.86 -16.66 2.16
C ASN A 203 -10.56 -15.40 1.34
N LEU A 204 -11.54 -14.97 0.55
CA LEU A 204 -11.51 -13.75 -0.23
C LEU A 204 -12.73 -12.90 0.07
N THR A 205 -12.53 -11.67 0.49
CA THR A 205 -13.61 -10.70 0.72
C THR A 205 -13.40 -9.46 -0.14
N LEU A 206 -14.36 -9.15 -1.00
CA LEU A 206 -14.45 -7.92 -1.77
C LEU A 206 -15.68 -7.15 -1.28
N SER A 207 -15.48 -5.99 -0.69
CA SER A 207 -16.57 -5.19 -0.14
C SER A 207 -16.44 -3.73 -0.57
N ALA A 208 -17.38 -3.25 -1.35
CA ALA A 208 -17.48 -1.85 -1.74
C ALA A 208 -18.88 -1.31 -1.45
N GLU A 209 -18.95 -0.02 -1.18
CA GLU A 209 -20.24 0.64 -0.96
C GLU A 209 -20.98 0.78 -2.30
N LYS A 210 -20.32 1.28 -3.35
CA LYS A 210 -20.97 1.49 -4.64
C LYS A 210 -20.78 0.32 -5.60
N THR A 211 -19.58 0.11 -6.09
CA THR A 211 -19.38 -0.78 -7.24
C THR A 211 -18.21 -1.73 -7.03
N ILE A 212 -18.44 -2.99 -7.34
CA ILE A 212 -17.38 -3.96 -7.61
C ILE A 212 -17.48 -4.36 -9.07
N SER A 213 -16.38 -4.18 -9.81
CA SER A 213 -16.21 -4.65 -11.18
C SER A 213 -14.99 -5.54 -11.26
N SER A 214 -15.13 -6.76 -11.76
CA SER A 214 -14.03 -7.70 -11.87
C SER A 214 -14.04 -8.43 -13.19
N LYS A 215 -12.84 -8.57 -13.79
CA LYS A 215 -12.54 -9.44 -14.93
C LYS A 215 -11.34 -10.32 -14.59
N ALA A 216 -11.38 -10.97 -13.44
CA ALA A 216 -10.23 -11.62 -12.84
C ALA A 216 -10.55 -13.04 -12.38
N LYS A 217 -9.50 -13.78 -12.02
CA LYS A 217 -9.63 -15.07 -11.35
C LYS A 217 -9.54 -14.88 -9.85
N HIS A 218 -10.53 -15.35 -9.15
CA HIS A 218 -10.59 -15.33 -7.70
C HIS A 218 -10.64 -16.77 -7.19
N LEU A 219 -9.62 -17.18 -6.45
CA LEU A 219 -9.45 -18.53 -5.95
C LEU A 219 -9.40 -18.51 -4.42
N ALA A 220 -10.31 -19.21 -3.78
CA ALA A 220 -10.27 -19.43 -2.34
C ALA A 220 -10.40 -20.93 -2.05
N SER A 221 -9.67 -21.42 -1.05
CA SER A 221 -9.90 -22.78 -0.54
C SER A 221 -11.11 -22.86 0.38
N GLY A 222 -11.64 -21.74 0.83
CA GLY A 222 -12.84 -21.61 1.65
C GLY A 222 -13.85 -20.67 0.97
N GLU A 223 -14.11 -19.52 1.56
CA GLU A 223 -15.22 -18.65 1.18
C GLU A 223 -14.78 -17.47 0.30
N ILE A 224 -15.57 -17.17 -0.75
CA ILE A 224 -15.50 -15.92 -1.50
C ILE A 224 -16.75 -15.11 -1.18
N ASN A 225 -16.56 -13.90 -0.63
CA ASN A 225 -17.63 -12.94 -0.35
C ASN A 225 -17.45 -11.69 -1.22
N VAL A 226 -18.45 -11.35 -2.01
CA VAL A 226 -18.49 -10.15 -2.83
C VAL A 226 -19.76 -9.35 -2.52
N ARG A 227 -19.60 -8.11 -2.06
CA ARG A 227 -20.73 -7.26 -1.65
C ARG A 227 -20.55 -5.83 -2.10
N ALA A 228 -21.54 -5.28 -2.82
CA ALA A 228 -21.63 -3.86 -3.18
C ALA A 228 -23.09 -3.46 -3.49
N GLU A 229 -23.34 -2.19 -3.76
CA GLU A 229 -24.61 -1.75 -4.37
C GLU A 229 -24.76 -2.31 -5.79
N MET A 230 -23.69 -2.29 -6.58
CA MET A 230 -23.62 -2.88 -7.93
C MET A 230 -22.44 -3.83 -8.01
N VAL A 231 -22.69 -5.04 -8.52
CA VAL A 231 -21.66 -6.06 -8.70
C VAL A 231 -21.65 -6.53 -10.14
N ASP A 232 -20.54 -6.30 -10.84
CA ASP A 232 -20.27 -6.78 -12.19
C ASP A 232 -19.06 -7.73 -12.18
N LEU A 233 -19.30 -9.00 -12.38
CA LEU A 233 -18.29 -10.05 -12.45
C LEU A 233 -18.19 -10.65 -13.87
N SER A 234 -18.58 -9.87 -14.86
CA SER A 234 -18.50 -10.33 -16.26
C SER A 234 -17.07 -10.73 -16.65
N ASP A 235 -16.93 -11.80 -17.41
CA ASP A 235 -15.65 -12.38 -17.82
C ASP A 235 -14.73 -12.84 -16.66
N SER A 236 -15.27 -13.07 -15.46
CA SER A 236 -14.53 -13.51 -14.26
C SER A 236 -14.63 -15.02 -14.02
N GLN A 237 -13.70 -15.52 -13.22
CA GLN A 237 -13.72 -16.89 -12.68
C GLN A 237 -13.61 -16.84 -11.16
N LEU A 238 -14.55 -17.46 -10.46
CA LEU A 238 -14.54 -17.59 -9.01
C LEU A 238 -14.56 -19.07 -8.65
N SER A 239 -13.63 -19.50 -7.80
CA SER A 239 -13.57 -20.87 -7.30
C SER A 239 -13.36 -20.86 -5.78
N GLY A 240 -14.23 -21.52 -5.04
CA GLY A 240 -14.19 -21.61 -3.58
C GLY A 240 -15.18 -22.64 -3.05
N ASP A 241 -15.01 -23.06 -1.78
CA ASP A 241 -15.98 -23.97 -1.13
C ASP A 241 -17.38 -23.33 -1.07
N ARG A 242 -17.41 -22.04 -0.77
CA ARG A 242 -18.64 -21.25 -0.77
C ARG A 242 -18.43 -19.91 -1.48
N ILE A 243 -19.38 -19.52 -2.32
CA ILE A 243 -19.37 -18.24 -3.01
C ILE A 243 -20.65 -17.49 -2.64
N ALA A 244 -20.51 -16.35 -1.96
CA ALA A 244 -21.59 -15.47 -1.59
C ALA A 244 -21.46 -14.15 -2.35
N LEU A 245 -22.46 -13.85 -3.18
CA LEU A 245 -22.51 -12.64 -4.01
C LEU A 245 -23.73 -11.82 -3.61
N GLN A 246 -23.53 -10.55 -3.28
CA GLN A 246 -24.60 -9.64 -2.89
C GLN A 246 -24.51 -8.31 -3.65
N SER A 247 -25.56 -8.01 -4.42
CA SER A 247 -25.78 -6.71 -5.04
C SER A 247 -27.03 -6.07 -4.42
N ALA A 248 -26.88 -4.88 -3.83
CA ALA A 248 -27.96 -4.30 -3.00
C ALA A 248 -28.97 -3.49 -3.81
N GLN A 249 -28.58 -2.86 -4.93
CA GLN A 249 -29.44 -1.92 -5.66
C GLN A 249 -29.69 -2.31 -7.13
N SER A 250 -28.90 -3.21 -7.71
CA SER A 250 -29.02 -3.60 -9.10
C SER A 250 -28.88 -5.10 -9.31
N ALA A 251 -29.22 -5.55 -10.51
CA ALA A 251 -28.98 -6.93 -10.88
C ALA A 251 -27.48 -7.25 -10.85
N LEU A 252 -27.14 -8.39 -10.28
CA LEU A 252 -25.79 -8.97 -10.33
C LEU A 252 -25.47 -9.37 -11.78
N ASN A 253 -24.42 -8.80 -12.36
CA ASN A 253 -23.99 -9.15 -13.71
C ASN A 253 -22.97 -10.29 -13.65
N LEU A 254 -23.35 -11.45 -14.19
CA LEU A 254 -22.55 -12.67 -14.30
C LEU A 254 -22.35 -13.11 -15.75
N ASN A 255 -22.37 -12.19 -16.70
CA ASN A 255 -22.19 -12.54 -18.11
C ASN A 255 -20.81 -13.16 -18.34
N LYS A 256 -20.76 -14.36 -18.94
CA LYS A 256 -19.53 -15.14 -19.14
C LYS A 256 -18.72 -15.39 -17.86
N THR A 257 -19.38 -15.41 -16.72
CA THR A 257 -18.75 -15.69 -15.43
C THR A 257 -18.77 -17.19 -15.18
N THR A 258 -17.64 -17.74 -14.73
CA THR A 258 -17.55 -19.10 -14.25
C THR A 258 -17.53 -19.11 -12.72
N LEU A 259 -18.51 -19.79 -12.13
CA LEU A 259 -18.56 -20.01 -10.68
C LEU A 259 -18.36 -21.51 -10.43
N TYR A 260 -17.35 -21.85 -9.65
CA TYR A 260 -17.08 -23.20 -9.21
C TYR A 260 -17.11 -23.25 -7.69
N SER A 261 -18.01 -24.05 -7.12
CA SER A 261 -18.12 -24.26 -5.69
C SER A 261 -18.12 -25.76 -5.38
N GLU A 262 -17.21 -26.19 -4.52
CA GLU A 262 -17.15 -27.58 -4.04
C GLU A 262 -18.08 -27.81 -2.84
N GLY A 263 -19.02 -26.92 -2.58
CA GLY A 263 -19.87 -26.91 -1.39
C GLY A 263 -20.23 -28.29 -0.90
N LYS A 264 -19.80 -28.61 0.30
CA LYS A 264 -20.34 -29.74 1.04
C LYS A 264 -21.79 -29.40 1.35
N THR A 265 -22.69 -30.09 0.69
CA THR A 265 -24.12 -30.13 1.01
C THR A 265 -24.33 -30.60 2.43
#